data_1a959f2edfc19eea1f6d62adb12eecf8
#
_entry.id   1a959f2edfc19eea1f6d62adb12eecf8
#
_cell.length_a   1.000
_cell.length_b   1.000
_cell.length_c   1.000
_cell.angle_alpha   90.00
_cell.angle_beta   90.00
_cell.angle_gamma   90.00
#
_symmetry.space_group_name_H-M   'P 1'
#
loop_
_entity.id
_entity.type
_entity.pdbx_description
1 polymer ?
#
loop_
_entity_poly.entity_id
_entity_poly.type
_entity_poly.pdbx_seq_one_letter_code
_entity_poly.pdbx_strand_id
1 'polypeptide(L)'
;VLELRQVDHCAPVEAAVETVPPTAAEEVPAVAEPDAVAEPEAAPRLNISPTLYEIFLEEARGHLATLQNEFAVLDRDPTQPTAHQMARAAHTLAGISGTVGLGDLNQLGVALEHALLRRDITDQADNLAAIEVLRQTIAALDEMIADVGEQCPPQAAPHLIAELAEVYPLPAQPVVED
;
A
#
# COMPACT_ATOMS: atom_id res chain seq x y z
N VAL A 1 -3.56 5.68 -30.95
CA VAL A 1 -2.99 4.35 -30.74
C VAL A 1 -2.60 4.30 -29.26
N LEU A 2 -3.46 3.73 -28.40
CA LEU A 2 -3.22 3.51 -26.98
C LEU A 2 -2.41 2.23 -26.86
N GLU A 3 -1.14 2.36 -26.47
CA GLU A 3 -0.34 1.22 -26.02
C GLU A 3 -0.81 0.83 -24.60
N LEU A 4 -1.38 -0.36 -24.51
CA LEU A 4 -1.66 -1.02 -23.25
C LEU A 4 -0.33 -1.38 -22.58
N ARG A 5 0.02 -0.67 -21.52
CA ARG A 5 1.09 -1.07 -20.62
C ARG A 5 0.60 -2.26 -19.80
N GLN A 6 1.03 -3.43 -20.23
CA GLN A 6 0.90 -4.65 -19.45
C GLN A 6 1.95 -4.59 -18.33
N VAL A 7 1.52 -4.29 -17.12
CA VAL A 7 2.36 -4.38 -15.91
C VAL A 7 2.24 -5.79 -15.37
N ASP A 8 3.24 -6.62 -15.66
CA ASP A 8 3.41 -7.92 -15.01
C ASP A 8 3.83 -7.69 -13.54
N HIS A 9 2.86 -7.65 -12.63
CA HIS A 9 3.08 -7.34 -11.21
C HIS A 9 3.44 -8.55 -10.34
N CYS A 10 3.57 -9.73 -10.93
CA CYS A 10 3.97 -10.94 -10.20
C CYS A 10 4.98 -11.77 -11.03
N ALA A 11 6.16 -11.23 -11.31
CA ALA A 11 7.25 -12.00 -11.91
C ALA A 11 8.17 -12.56 -10.82
N PRO A 12 8.50 -13.87 -10.85
CA PRO A 12 9.46 -14.45 -9.93
C PRO A 12 10.88 -13.96 -10.25
N VAL A 13 11.61 -13.53 -9.22
CA VAL A 13 13.03 -13.16 -9.34
C VAL A 13 13.84 -14.44 -9.52
N GLU A 14 14.33 -14.70 -10.73
CA GLU A 14 15.29 -15.78 -11.01
C GLU A 14 16.63 -15.45 -10.36
N ALA A 15 17.00 -16.22 -9.33
CA ALA A 15 18.33 -16.21 -8.76
C ALA A 15 19.26 -17.08 -9.65
N ALA A 16 20.31 -16.46 -10.19
CA ALA A 16 21.35 -17.12 -10.96
C ALA A 16 22.11 -18.15 -10.12
N VAL A 17 22.11 -19.40 -10.57
CA VAL A 17 22.91 -20.50 -9.99
C VAL A 17 24.27 -20.52 -10.68
N GLU A 18 25.31 -20.20 -9.92
CA GLU A 18 26.70 -20.42 -10.32
C GLU A 18 27.09 -21.88 -10.14
N THR A 19 27.53 -22.52 -11.22
CA THR A 19 28.00 -23.90 -11.27
C THR A 19 29.47 -24.01 -10.89
N VAL A 20 29.83 -24.87 -9.94
CA VAL A 20 31.20 -25.31 -9.66
C VAL A 20 31.31 -26.83 -9.92
N PRO A 21 32.40 -27.34 -10.59
CA PRO A 21 32.51 -28.71 -11.06
C PRO A 21 33.00 -29.71 -9.99
N PRO A 22 32.86 -31.03 -10.22
CA PRO A 22 32.98 -32.07 -9.22
C PRO A 22 34.40 -32.61 -9.04
N THR A 23 34.72 -33.03 -7.82
CA THR A 23 35.84 -33.94 -7.52
C THR A 23 35.35 -35.21 -6.84
N ALA A 24 35.97 -36.32 -7.22
CA ALA A 24 35.52 -37.67 -7.13
C ALA A 24 35.62 -38.35 -5.75
N ALA A 25 34.72 -39.34 -5.60
CA ALA A 25 34.83 -40.66 -4.93
C ALA A 25 34.96 -40.73 -3.40
N GLU A 26 33.93 -41.34 -2.74
CA GLU A 26 34.06 -42.66 -2.08
C GLU A 26 32.66 -43.23 -1.74
N GLU A 27 32.47 -44.54 -2.05
CA GLU A 27 31.25 -45.31 -1.84
C GLU A 27 31.07 -45.70 -0.37
N VAL A 28 29.82 -45.59 0.16
CA VAL A 28 29.23 -46.54 1.13
C VAL A 28 27.68 -46.53 1.00
N PRO A 29 26.95 -47.66 1.21
CA PRO A 29 25.65 -47.90 0.61
C PRO A 29 24.44 -47.47 1.47
N ALA A 30 23.44 -47.01 0.74
CA ALA A 30 22.00 -47.08 0.92
C ALA A 30 21.38 -47.23 2.32
N VAL A 31 20.67 -46.17 2.70
CA VAL A 31 19.29 -46.26 3.21
C VAL A 31 18.45 -45.28 2.44
N ALA A 32 17.45 -45.76 1.73
CA ALA A 32 16.51 -44.97 0.99
C ALA A 32 15.60 -44.22 1.97
N GLU A 33 15.77 -42.89 2.08
CA GLU A 33 14.71 -42.03 2.58
C GLU A 33 13.94 -41.47 1.38
N PRO A 34 12.60 -41.35 1.48
CA PRO A 34 11.78 -40.93 0.35
C PRO A 34 12.08 -39.50 0.00
N ASP A 35 12.29 -39.29 -1.31
CA ASP A 35 12.36 -38.01 -2.01
C ASP A 35 11.36 -37.02 -1.41
N ALA A 36 11.85 -36.09 -0.61
CA ALA A 36 11.15 -34.87 -0.34
C ALA A 36 11.19 -34.06 -1.64
N VAL A 37 10.13 -34.21 -2.45
CA VAL A 37 9.83 -33.32 -3.55
C VAL A 37 9.77 -31.93 -2.95
N ALA A 38 10.77 -31.11 -3.23
CA ALA A 38 10.73 -29.68 -2.92
C ALA A 38 9.51 -29.12 -3.66
N GLU A 39 8.44 -28.85 -2.90
CA GLU A 39 7.34 -28.06 -3.41
C GLU A 39 7.93 -26.72 -3.90
N PRO A 40 7.58 -26.27 -5.10
CA PRO A 40 7.99 -24.95 -5.55
C PRO A 40 7.53 -23.94 -4.49
N GLU A 41 8.45 -23.11 -4.00
CA GLU A 41 8.18 -22.05 -3.04
C GLU A 41 6.96 -21.27 -3.53
N ALA A 42 5.81 -21.53 -2.92
CA ALA A 42 4.57 -20.88 -3.28
C ALA A 42 4.75 -19.37 -2.99
N ALA A 43 4.52 -18.54 -4.00
CA ALA A 43 4.53 -17.11 -3.85
C ALA A 43 3.76 -16.70 -2.57
N PRO A 44 4.20 -15.70 -1.82
CA PRO A 44 3.59 -15.30 -0.56
C PRO A 44 2.11 -15.00 -0.79
N ARG A 45 1.24 -15.86 -0.29
CA ARG A 45 -0.20 -15.71 -0.38
C ARG A 45 -0.71 -14.98 0.85
N LEU A 46 -1.69 -14.10 0.64
CA LEU A 46 -2.37 -13.44 1.75
C LEU A 46 -3.05 -14.49 2.64
N ASN A 47 -2.77 -14.45 3.94
CA ASN A 47 -3.36 -15.38 4.91
C ASN A 47 -4.65 -14.80 5.51
N ILE A 48 -5.63 -14.54 4.67
CA ILE A 48 -6.94 -13.99 5.03
C ILE A 48 -8.01 -15.05 4.76
N SER A 49 -8.97 -15.23 5.67
CA SER A 49 -10.08 -16.16 5.40
C SER A 49 -10.90 -15.70 4.18
N PRO A 50 -11.43 -16.62 3.34
CA PRO A 50 -12.12 -16.24 2.11
C PRO A 50 -13.29 -15.25 2.33
N THR A 51 -14.10 -15.48 3.35
CA THR A 51 -15.24 -14.59 3.67
C THR A 51 -14.77 -13.20 4.10
N LEU A 52 -13.74 -13.11 4.92
CA LEU A 52 -13.19 -11.83 5.37
C LEU A 52 -12.52 -11.08 4.23
N TYR A 53 -11.89 -11.80 3.32
CA TYR A 53 -11.29 -11.25 2.12
C TYR A 53 -12.32 -10.60 1.19
N GLU A 54 -13.43 -11.28 0.92
CA GLU A 54 -14.50 -10.73 0.06
C GLU A 54 -15.12 -9.46 0.67
N ILE A 55 -15.44 -9.49 1.97
CA ILE A 55 -15.97 -8.33 2.71
C ILE A 55 -14.97 -7.17 2.67
N PHE A 56 -13.69 -7.46 2.93
CA PHE A 56 -12.64 -6.44 2.88
C PHE A 56 -12.57 -5.76 1.51
N LEU A 57 -12.54 -6.52 0.42
CA LEU A 57 -12.43 -5.96 -0.92
C LEU A 57 -13.64 -5.10 -1.30
N GLU A 58 -14.85 -5.51 -0.92
CA GLU A 58 -16.05 -4.74 -1.17
C GLU A 58 -16.00 -3.38 -0.45
N GLU A 59 -15.70 -3.40 0.85
CA GLU A 59 -15.62 -2.18 1.67
C GLU A 59 -14.43 -1.29 1.25
N ALA A 60 -13.26 -1.88 1.02
CA ALA A 60 -12.07 -1.12 0.61
C ALA A 60 -12.29 -0.37 -0.70
N ARG A 61 -12.90 -1.01 -1.69
CA ARG A 61 -13.25 -0.36 -2.97
C ARG A 61 -14.27 0.76 -2.80
N GLY A 62 -15.25 0.59 -1.90
CA GLY A 62 -16.23 1.63 -1.58
C GLY A 62 -15.59 2.87 -0.95
N HIS A 63 -14.68 2.68 0.00
CA HIS A 63 -13.93 3.79 0.61
C HIS A 63 -12.95 4.44 -0.36
N LEU A 64 -12.27 3.66 -1.19
CA LEU A 64 -11.41 4.19 -2.24
C LEU A 64 -12.19 5.04 -3.24
N ALA A 65 -13.35 4.60 -3.69
CA ALA A 65 -14.21 5.39 -4.58
C ALA A 65 -14.63 6.73 -3.94
N THR A 66 -14.91 6.72 -2.62
CA THR A 66 -15.18 7.96 -1.87
C THR A 66 -13.96 8.88 -1.88
N LEU A 67 -12.76 8.35 -1.60
CA LEU A 67 -11.50 9.11 -1.64
C LEU A 67 -11.27 9.73 -3.02
N GLN A 68 -11.42 8.96 -4.08
CA GLN A 68 -11.24 9.43 -5.46
C GLN A 68 -12.25 10.52 -5.85
N ASN A 69 -13.52 10.36 -5.50
CA ASN A 69 -14.58 11.33 -5.80
C ASN A 69 -14.36 12.67 -5.07
N GLU A 70 -14.06 12.61 -3.78
CA GLU A 70 -13.80 13.82 -2.98
C GLU A 70 -12.49 14.50 -3.39
N PHE A 71 -11.46 13.71 -3.68
CA PHE A 71 -10.20 14.24 -4.19
C PHE A 71 -10.38 14.96 -5.53
N ALA A 72 -11.24 14.48 -6.42
CA ALA A 72 -11.53 15.16 -7.68
C ALA A 72 -12.14 16.55 -7.52
N VAL A 73 -12.74 16.86 -6.37
CA VAL A 73 -13.20 18.22 -6.01
C VAL A 73 -12.01 19.07 -5.61
N LEU A 74 -11.15 18.58 -4.73
CA LEU A 74 -9.93 19.27 -4.28
C LEU A 74 -8.94 19.51 -5.43
N ASP A 75 -8.82 18.57 -6.35
CA ASP A 75 -7.94 18.68 -7.52
C ASP A 75 -8.37 19.80 -8.48
N ARG A 76 -9.67 20.04 -8.58
CA ARG A 76 -10.22 21.16 -9.38
C ARG A 76 -10.13 22.50 -8.67
N ASP A 77 -10.33 22.52 -7.38
CA ASP A 77 -10.27 23.72 -6.54
C ASP A 77 -9.60 23.41 -5.19
N PRO A 78 -8.28 23.54 -5.10
CA PRO A 78 -7.53 23.28 -3.88
C PRO A 78 -7.89 24.18 -2.70
N THR A 79 -8.64 25.26 -2.92
CA THR A 79 -9.07 26.16 -1.83
C THR A 79 -10.27 25.63 -1.05
N GLN A 80 -10.94 24.61 -1.57
CA GLN A 80 -12.05 23.98 -0.87
C GLN A 80 -11.56 23.28 0.42
N PRO A 81 -12.36 23.29 1.49
CA PRO A 81 -12.04 22.50 2.67
C PRO A 81 -12.06 21.00 2.37
N THR A 82 -11.33 20.22 3.14
CA THR A 82 -11.38 18.75 3.04
C THR A 82 -12.78 18.26 3.41
N ALA A 83 -13.42 17.51 2.51
CA ALA A 83 -14.70 16.91 2.82
C ALA A 83 -14.56 15.93 4.00
N HIS A 84 -15.41 16.06 5.01
CA HIS A 84 -15.39 15.19 6.19
C HIS A 84 -15.45 13.70 5.83
N GLN A 85 -16.19 13.36 4.78
CA GLN A 85 -16.29 11.99 4.28
C GLN A 85 -14.99 11.47 3.69
N MET A 86 -14.11 12.35 3.15
CA MET A 86 -12.78 11.97 2.65
C MET A 86 -11.87 11.50 3.80
N ALA A 87 -11.74 12.29 4.87
CA ALA A 87 -10.96 11.91 6.04
C ALA A 87 -11.53 10.64 6.70
N ARG A 88 -12.86 10.52 6.78
CA ARG A 88 -13.52 9.34 7.32
C ARG A 88 -13.30 8.09 6.48
N ALA A 89 -13.28 8.21 5.15
CA ALA A 89 -12.99 7.09 4.25
C ALA A 89 -11.56 6.60 4.44
N ALA A 90 -10.58 7.51 4.56
CA ALA A 90 -9.18 7.16 4.84
C ALA A 90 -9.06 6.42 6.20
N HIS A 91 -9.71 6.94 7.25
CA HIS A 91 -9.75 6.31 8.56
C HIS A 91 -10.32 4.90 8.52
N THR A 92 -11.47 4.74 7.87
CA THR A 92 -12.14 3.42 7.81
C THR A 92 -11.35 2.43 6.99
N LEU A 93 -10.79 2.86 5.84
CA LEU A 93 -9.92 2.03 5.01
C LEU A 93 -8.70 1.54 5.80
N ALA A 94 -8.04 2.43 6.55
CA ALA A 94 -6.95 2.07 7.45
C ALA A 94 -7.38 1.04 8.49
N GLY A 95 -8.52 1.26 9.14
CA GLY A 95 -9.04 0.36 10.17
C GLY A 95 -9.35 -1.04 9.66
N ILE A 96 -10.06 -1.17 8.54
CA ILE A 96 -10.38 -2.49 7.96
C ILE A 96 -9.11 -3.21 7.46
N SER A 97 -8.14 -2.47 6.92
CA SER A 97 -6.85 -3.03 6.48
C SER A 97 -6.06 -3.60 7.67
N GLY A 98 -6.02 -2.88 8.79
CA GLY A 98 -5.39 -3.37 10.02
C GLY A 98 -6.06 -4.63 10.57
N THR A 99 -7.38 -4.72 10.47
CA THR A 99 -8.16 -5.88 10.94
C THR A 99 -7.83 -7.16 10.17
N VAL A 100 -7.56 -7.05 8.88
CA VAL A 100 -7.20 -8.20 8.02
C VAL A 100 -5.69 -8.45 7.92
N GLY A 101 -4.87 -7.66 8.64
CA GLY A 101 -3.42 -7.84 8.70
C GLY A 101 -2.65 -7.23 7.53
N LEU A 102 -3.26 -6.33 6.75
CA LEU A 102 -2.63 -5.58 5.65
C LEU A 102 -1.94 -4.33 6.20
N GLY A 103 -0.79 -4.52 6.88
CA GLY A 103 -0.09 -3.47 7.62
C GLY A 103 0.34 -2.29 6.78
N ASP A 104 0.85 -2.51 5.58
CA ASP A 104 1.33 -1.44 4.69
C ASP A 104 0.17 -0.54 4.21
N LEU A 105 -0.95 -1.15 3.85
CA LEU A 105 -2.15 -0.41 3.45
C LEU A 105 -2.76 0.34 4.64
N ASN A 106 -2.76 -0.25 5.84
CA ASN A 106 -3.16 0.43 7.07
C ASN A 106 -2.30 1.68 7.32
N GLN A 107 -0.96 1.56 7.26
CA GLN A 107 -0.03 2.66 7.52
C GLN A 107 -0.21 3.81 6.54
N LEU A 108 -0.37 3.51 5.24
CA LEU A 108 -0.60 4.53 4.23
C LEU A 108 -1.96 5.23 4.42
N GLY A 109 -3.01 4.47 4.77
CA GLY A 109 -4.34 5.01 5.08
C GLY A 109 -4.33 5.94 6.30
N VAL A 110 -3.62 5.57 7.38
CA VAL A 110 -3.43 6.42 8.57
C VAL A 110 -2.66 7.70 8.23
N ALA A 111 -1.59 7.59 7.44
CA ALA A 111 -0.81 8.76 7.03
C ALA A 111 -1.65 9.73 6.20
N LEU A 112 -2.48 9.21 5.28
CA LEU A 112 -3.42 10.00 4.49
C LEU A 112 -4.45 10.70 5.36
N GLU A 113 -5.09 10.00 6.30
CA GLU A 113 -6.03 10.59 7.25
C GLU A 113 -5.41 11.77 8.01
N HIS A 114 -4.22 11.56 8.56
CA HIS A 114 -3.53 12.60 9.30
C HIS A 114 -3.16 13.81 8.42
N ALA A 115 -2.76 13.60 7.17
CA ALA A 115 -2.49 14.69 6.24
C ALA A 115 -3.76 15.50 5.94
N LEU A 116 -4.88 14.82 5.68
CA LEU A 116 -6.18 15.48 5.42
C LEU A 116 -6.66 16.30 6.61
N LEU A 117 -6.51 15.79 7.83
CA LEU A 117 -6.86 16.52 9.06
C LEU A 117 -5.95 17.74 9.28
N ARG A 118 -4.65 17.62 9.01
CA ARG A 118 -3.72 18.76 9.11
C ARG A 118 -3.97 19.84 8.05
N ARG A 119 -4.38 19.44 6.85
CA ARG A 119 -4.69 20.36 5.77
C ARG A 119 -5.68 21.44 6.18
N ASP A 120 -6.73 21.08 6.91
CA ASP A 120 -7.80 22.01 7.30
C ASP A 120 -7.40 22.98 8.43
N ILE A 121 -6.33 22.68 9.14
CA ILE A 121 -5.83 23.54 10.25
C ILE A 121 -4.57 24.31 9.88
N THR A 122 -4.09 24.17 8.64
CA THR A 122 -2.93 24.90 8.11
C THR A 122 -3.39 25.88 7.03
N ASP A 123 -2.72 27.04 6.92
CA ASP A 123 -3.00 28.01 5.86
C ASP A 123 -2.37 27.62 4.50
N GLN A 124 -2.25 26.33 4.23
CA GLN A 124 -1.61 25.77 3.03
C GLN A 124 -2.56 24.90 2.19
N ALA A 125 -3.85 25.18 2.25
CA ALA A 125 -4.84 24.38 1.53
C ALA A 125 -4.61 24.38 0.00
N ASP A 126 -4.09 25.45 -0.56
CA ASP A 126 -3.78 25.66 -1.98
C ASP A 126 -2.36 25.18 -2.40
N ASN A 127 -1.65 24.48 -1.52
CA ASN A 127 -0.33 23.92 -1.82
C ASN A 127 -0.42 22.84 -2.90
N LEU A 128 -0.07 23.19 -4.14
CA LEU A 128 -0.13 22.26 -5.28
C LEU A 128 0.78 21.05 -5.14
N ALA A 129 1.92 21.19 -4.46
CA ALA A 129 2.81 20.05 -4.19
C ALA A 129 2.13 19.06 -3.23
N ALA A 130 1.42 19.55 -2.23
CA ALA A 130 0.66 18.70 -1.32
C ALA A 130 -0.52 18.01 -2.04
N ILE A 131 -1.21 18.69 -2.95
CA ILE A 131 -2.26 18.08 -3.79
C ILE A 131 -1.69 16.95 -4.64
N GLU A 132 -0.47 17.11 -5.17
CA GLU A 132 0.19 16.06 -5.94
C GLU A 132 0.52 14.83 -5.07
N VAL A 133 1.00 15.03 -3.85
CA VAL A 133 1.25 13.93 -2.89
C VAL A 133 -0.05 13.19 -2.54
N LEU A 134 -1.15 13.91 -2.33
CA LEU A 134 -2.47 13.30 -2.10
C LEU A 134 -2.91 12.45 -3.31
N ARG A 135 -2.70 12.96 -4.54
CA ARG A 135 -3.02 12.23 -5.77
C ARG A 135 -2.24 10.93 -5.86
N GLN A 136 -0.93 10.98 -5.65
CA GLN A 136 -0.06 9.80 -5.69
C GLN A 136 -0.43 8.80 -4.60
N THR A 137 -0.80 9.28 -3.42
CA THR A 137 -1.23 8.41 -2.31
C THR A 137 -2.52 7.67 -2.63
N ILE A 138 -3.52 8.36 -3.21
CA ILE A 138 -4.78 7.71 -3.59
C ILE A 138 -4.57 6.71 -4.73
N ALA A 139 -3.68 7.00 -5.67
CA ALA A 139 -3.29 6.07 -6.73
C ALA A 139 -2.57 4.83 -6.16
N ALA A 140 -1.66 5.02 -5.21
CA ALA A 140 -0.98 3.90 -4.54
C ALA A 140 -1.96 3.02 -3.75
N LEU A 141 -2.95 3.61 -3.07
CA LEU A 141 -4.00 2.84 -2.39
C LEU A 141 -4.84 2.02 -3.37
N ASP A 142 -5.12 2.56 -4.57
CA ASP A 142 -5.84 1.84 -5.63
C ASP A 142 -5.03 0.62 -6.11
N GLU A 143 -3.74 0.81 -6.40
CA GLU A 143 -2.81 -0.27 -6.78
C GLU A 143 -2.71 -1.34 -5.68
N MET A 144 -2.55 -0.93 -4.42
CA MET A 144 -2.46 -1.86 -3.29
C MET A 144 -3.75 -2.68 -3.10
N ILE A 145 -4.93 -2.09 -3.30
CA ILE A 145 -6.22 -2.79 -3.23
C ILE A 145 -6.38 -3.73 -4.44
N ALA A 146 -5.88 -3.35 -5.61
CA ALA A 146 -5.86 -4.22 -6.79
C ALA A 146 -4.95 -5.43 -6.57
N ASP A 147 -3.74 -5.24 -6.02
CA ASP A 147 -2.82 -6.34 -5.66
C ASP A 147 -3.49 -7.33 -4.71
N VAL A 148 -4.14 -6.82 -3.65
CA VAL A 148 -4.92 -7.67 -2.73
C VAL A 148 -6.03 -8.39 -3.49
N GLY A 149 -6.70 -7.75 -4.45
CA GLY A 149 -7.73 -8.37 -5.31
C GLY A 149 -7.19 -9.52 -6.16
N GLU A 150 -5.91 -9.52 -6.49
CA GLU A 150 -5.18 -10.58 -7.18
C GLU A 150 -4.52 -11.59 -6.23
N GLN A 151 -4.79 -11.49 -4.92
CA GLN A 151 -4.17 -12.26 -3.85
C GLN A 151 -2.65 -12.08 -3.76
N CYS A 152 -2.13 -10.97 -4.27
CA CYS A 152 -0.76 -10.54 -4.11
C CYS A 152 -0.61 -9.65 -2.86
N PRO A 153 0.50 -9.74 -2.12
CA PRO A 153 0.78 -8.81 -1.04
C PRO A 153 0.97 -7.39 -1.61
N PRO A 154 0.29 -6.37 -1.04
CA PRO A 154 0.44 -5.00 -1.50
C PRO A 154 1.86 -4.49 -1.23
N GLN A 155 2.36 -3.65 -2.14
CA GLN A 155 3.69 -3.07 -1.98
C GLN A 155 3.67 -1.86 -1.04
N ALA A 156 4.58 -1.86 -0.06
CA ALA A 156 4.75 -0.74 0.85
C ALA A 156 5.19 0.54 0.12
N ALA A 157 4.63 1.69 0.52
CA ALA A 157 4.95 3.00 -0.03
C ALA A 157 5.50 3.96 1.05
N PRO A 158 6.66 3.64 1.68
CA PRO A 158 7.19 4.42 2.81
C PRO A 158 7.57 5.85 2.43
N HIS A 159 7.92 6.10 1.17
CA HIS A 159 8.18 7.45 0.66
C HIS A 159 6.93 8.34 0.74
N LEU A 160 5.76 7.82 0.34
CA LEU A 160 4.51 8.58 0.43
C LEU A 160 4.11 8.87 1.88
N ILE A 161 4.35 7.93 2.80
CA ILE A 161 4.11 8.14 4.23
C ILE A 161 4.96 9.30 4.75
N ALA A 162 6.24 9.35 4.36
CA ALA A 162 7.15 10.44 4.74
C ALA A 162 6.72 11.78 4.13
N GLU A 163 6.38 11.81 2.84
CA GLU A 163 5.91 13.01 2.16
C GLU A 163 4.61 13.53 2.75
N LEU A 164 3.64 12.65 3.06
CA LEU A 164 2.39 13.01 3.73
C LEU A 164 2.64 13.64 5.12
N ALA A 165 3.69 13.24 5.83
CA ALA A 165 4.04 13.83 7.11
C ALA A 165 4.56 15.27 6.98
N GLU A 166 5.15 15.61 5.84
CA GLU A 166 5.80 16.90 5.61
C GLU A 166 4.91 17.94 4.90
N VAL A 167 3.94 17.51 4.09
CA VAL A 167 3.17 18.43 3.22
C VAL A 167 2.27 19.42 3.96
N TYR A 168 1.84 19.12 5.17
CA TYR A 168 1.05 20.02 6.02
C TYR A 168 1.66 20.07 7.43
N PRO A 169 2.79 20.80 7.61
CA PRO A 169 3.42 20.91 8.92
C PRO A 169 2.51 21.62 9.90
N LEU A 170 2.38 21.09 11.10
CA LEU A 170 1.68 21.77 12.18
C LEU A 170 2.39 23.09 12.49
N PRO A 171 1.64 24.17 12.75
CA PRO A 171 2.24 25.43 13.20
C PRO A 171 3.11 25.16 14.44
N ALA A 172 4.35 25.68 14.42
CA ALA A 172 5.23 25.57 15.57
C ALA A 172 4.51 26.07 16.83
N GLN A 173 4.38 25.23 17.84
CA GLN A 173 3.84 25.68 19.10
C GLN A 173 4.73 26.79 19.65
N PRO A 174 4.17 27.93 20.11
CA PRO A 174 4.96 28.97 20.72
C PRO A 174 5.69 28.35 21.93
N VAL A 175 7.01 28.45 21.92
CA VAL A 175 7.84 28.04 23.08
C VAL A 175 7.39 28.96 24.22
N VAL A 176 6.67 28.41 25.18
CA VAL A 176 6.39 29.10 26.43
C VAL A 176 7.71 29.08 27.20
N GLU A 177 8.48 30.16 27.09
CA GLU A 177 9.61 30.40 27.99
C GLU A 177 9.02 30.70 29.36
N ASP A 178 9.29 29.82 30.35
CA ASP A 178 8.94 29.97 31.75
C ASP A 178 10.02 30.78 32.47
#